data_aef225d6e4b98ce8efe8a4de4b0fb4ab
#
_entry.id   aef225d6e4b98ce8efe8a4de4b0fb4ab
#
_cell.length_a   1.000
_cell.length_b   1.000
_cell.length_c   1.000
_cell.angle_alpha   90.00
_cell.angle_beta   90.00
_cell.angle_gamma   90.00
#
_symmetry.space_group_name_H-M   'P 1'
#
loop_
_entity.id
_entity.type
_entity.pdbx_description
1 polymer ?
#
loop_
_entity_poly.entity_id
_entity_poly.type
_entity_poly.pdbx_seq_one_letter_code
_entity_poly.pdbx_strand_id
1 'polypeptide(L)'
;MSRLSANEAAQLLGVSVPTLYAYVSRGLLHSRADGASKRRYYDADEVRLLARRRADAKRAGNVAERTLDWGVPVLESRITQIADGKLSYRGRDAIALATAATLEEAAALLWECPLARVQAAPFVAQSFDAARWRGWLDLWRDRPPLERALALLPATAPAALSETARSVPSIADAAPFDAARGLPARDADADADADADADADFRRRDARLDEAATLLRLATAALAASTPSAEPVHRQLAAAWRVNDPRDVGLLRIALVLCADHELNPSTFTVRCIASTGAPLFGAIAGGLAALSGPRHGGETLRVAALLDGAARARDLDRYVAAQIASYALEPDARTRLPGFGHPLYPGGDPRATLLIDALIDALAARSAASPALDGTLALAEAVQAALGEKPTIDFALAALERTLALPAGAAFTLFAAGRVAGWIAHALEQRADGKLIRPRARYVGVDHAA
;
A
#
# COMPACT_ATOMS: atom_id res chain seq x y z
N MET A 1 35.58 30.30 -25.45
CA MET A 1 34.55 29.31 -25.80
C MET A 1 35.17 28.26 -26.71
N SER A 2 35.21 27.01 -26.28
CA SER A 2 35.77 25.93 -27.09
C SER A 2 34.76 25.53 -28.17
N ARG A 3 35.24 25.38 -29.41
CA ARG A 3 34.45 25.10 -30.60
C ARG A 3 34.59 23.64 -30.96
N LEU A 4 33.51 22.97 -31.27
CA LEU A 4 33.49 21.58 -31.72
C LEU A 4 33.03 21.51 -33.19
N SER A 5 33.65 20.65 -33.96
CA SER A 5 33.19 20.26 -35.28
C SER A 5 31.92 19.39 -35.19
N ALA A 6 31.23 19.15 -36.30
CA ALA A 6 30.04 18.30 -36.33
C ALA A 6 30.35 16.86 -35.86
N ASN A 7 31.53 16.33 -36.21
CA ASN A 7 31.94 14.98 -35.79
C ASN A 7 32.19 14.90 -34.29
N GLU A 8 32.95 15.88 -33.74
CA GLU A 8 33.22 15.93 -32.30
C GLU A 8 31.94 16.14 -31.46
N ALA A 9 31.04 17.01 -31.90
CA ALA A 9 29.77 17.24 -31.26
C ALA A 9 28.86 15.98 -31.31
N ALA A 10 28.79 15.28 -32.44
CA ALA A 10 28.08 14.03 -32.60
C ALA A 10 28.66 12.93 -31.71
N GLN A 11 29.99 12.81 -31.64
CA GLN A 11 30.68 11.86 -30.80
C GLN A 11 30.41 12.13 -29.31
N LEU A 12 30.49 13.38 -28.87
CA LEU A 12 30.23 13.76 -27.47
C LEU A 12 28.78 13.53 -27.05
N LEU A 13 27.83 13.64 -27.98
CA LEU A 13 26.41 13.33 -27.76
C LEU A 13 26.08 11.85 -27.92
N GLY A 14 27.00 11.02 -28.43
CA GLY A 14 26.77 9.60 -28.72
C GLY A 14 25.68 9.40 -29.80
N VAL A 15 25.70 10.22 -30.86
CA VAL A 15 24.73 10.17 -31.97
C VAL A 15 25.39 10.24 -33.32
N SER A 16 24.65 9.90 -34.38
CA SER A 16 25.13 10.09 -35.75
C SER A 16 25.09 11.59 -36.15
N VAL A 17 25.93 11.99 -37.11
CA VAL A 17 25.96 13.38 -37.63
C VAL A 17 24.60 13.80 -38.21
N PRO A 18 23.84 12.95 -38.94
CA PRO A 18 22.48 13.28 -39.34
C PRO A 18 21.55 13.59 -38.16
N THR A 19 21.67 12.83 -37.06
CA THR A 19 20.89 13.09 -35.83
C THR A 19 21.28 14.42 -35.18
N LEU A 20 22.57 14.81 -35.22
CA LEU A 20 23.03 16.12 -34.76
C LEU A 20 22.35 17.25 -35.56
N TYR A 21 22.26 17.10 -36.89
CA TYR A 21 21.57 18.08 -37.72
C TYR A 21 20.08 18.18 -37.44
N ALA A 22 19.43 17.05 -37.14
CA ALA A 22 18.04 17.07 -36.68
C ALA A 22 17.85 17.78 -35.34
N TYR A 23 18.85 17.78 -34.44
CA TYR A 23 18.79 18.59 -33.20
C TYR A 23 18.90 20.09 -33.49
N VAL A 24 19.72 20.46 -34.46
CA VAL A 24 19.83 21.87 -34.90
C VAL A 24 18.51 22.33 -35.52
N SER A 25 17.91 21.54 -36.42
CA SER A 25 16.64 21.89 -37.07
C SER A 25 15.46 22.00 -36.08
N ARG A 26 15.53 21.28 -34.92
CA ARG A 26 14.53 21.36 -33.86
C ARG A 26 14.85 22.40 -32.77
N GLY A 27 15.89 23.23 -32.98
CA GLY A 27 16.27 24.27 -32.02
C GLY A 27 16.86 23.77 -30.71
N LEU A 28 17.25 22.49 -30.63
CA LEU A 28 17.86 21.88 -29.44
C LEU A 28 19.36 22.17 -29.31
N LEU A 29 19.99 22.62 -30.42
CA LEU A 29 21.39 22.98 -30.54
C LEU A 29 21.56 24.07 -31.57
N HIS A 30 22.48 24.99 -31.37
CA HIS A 30 22.80 26.04 -32.31
C HIS A 30 24.13 25.74 -33.01
N SER A 31 24.13 25.95 -34.35
CA SER A 31 25.37 25.86 -35.14
C SER A 31 25.72 27.24 -35.72
N ARG A 32 27.02 27.60 -35.69
CA ARG A 32 27.53 28.87 -36.25
C ARG A 32 28.43 28.61 -37.42
N ALA A 33 28.42 29.49 -38.43
CA ALA A 33 29.32 29.41 -39.55
C ALA A 33 30.74 29.84 -39.15
N ASP A 34 31.77 29.18 -39.70
CA ASP A 34 33.16 29.49 -39.44
C ASP A 34 33.68 30.43 -40.56
N GLY A 35 33.37 31.72 -40.42
CA GLY A 35 33.78 32.74 -41.39
C GLY A 35 33.33 32.47 -42.80
N ALA A 36 34.23 32.52 -43.77
CA ALA A 36 33.95 32.29 -45.18
C ALA A 36 33.88 30.79 -45.59
N SER A 37 34.07 29.87 -44.65
CA SER A 37 34.05 28.44 -44.93
C SER A 37 32.60 27.88 -44.78
N LYS A 38 32.29 26.83 -45.57
CA LYS A 38 31.00 26.10 -45.42
C LYS A 38 30.97 25.22 -44.15
N ARG A 39 32.01 25.22 -43.33
CA ARG A 39 32.07 24.44 -42.11
C ARG A 39 31.28 25.11 -40.98
N ARG A 40 30.56 24.34 -40.24
CA ARG A 40 29.79 24.79 -39.05
C ARG A 40 30.47 24.27 -37.76
N TYR A 41 30.44 25.08 -36.74
CA TYR A 41 30.90 24.70 -35.42
C TYR A 41 29.78 24.81 -34.37
N TYR A 42 29.97 24.11 -33.29
CA TYR A 42 29.03 24.00 -32.17
C TYR A 42 29.73 24.49 -30.91
N ASP A 43 29.00 25.12 -30.03
CA ASP A 43 29.50 25.52 -28.72
C ASP A 43 29.65 24.27 -27.82
N ALA A 44 30.84 24.05 -27.29
CA ALA A 44 31.13 22.85 -26.50
C ALA A 44 30.32 22.79 -25.20
N ASP A 45 29.97 23.93 -24.60
CA ASP A 45 29.23 23.97 -23.35
C ASP A 45 27.75 23.67 -23.60
N GLU A 46 27.20 24.15 -24.72
CA GLU A 46 25.83 23.80 -25.17
C GLU A 46 25.72 22.30 -25.49
N VAL A 47 26.71 21.73 -26.18
CA VAL A 47 26.76 20.29 -26.48
C VAL A 47 26.88 19.46 -25.20
N ARG A 48 27.72 19.85 -24.25
CA ARG A 48 27.88 19.18 -22.95
C ARG A 48 26.58 19.24 -22.12
N LEU A 49 25.92 20.40 -22.12
CA LEU A 49 24.63 20.55 -21.40
C LEU A 49 23.56 19.63 -21.97
N LEU A 50 23.46 19.54 -23.31
CA LEU A 50 22.52 18.62 -23.96
C LEU A 50 22.90 17.16 -23.70
N ALA A 51 24.18 16.81 -23.69
CA ALA A 51 24.66 15.48 -23.35
C ALA A 51 24.29 15.08 -21.90
N ARG A 52 24.48 15.98 -20.94
CA ARG A 52 24.06 15.77 -19.54
C ARG A 52 22.55 15.57 -19.44
N ARG A 53 21.71 16.45 -20.02
CA ARG A 53 20.26 16.31 -20.03
C ARG A 53 19.80 14.97 -20.61
N ARG A 54 20.45 14.47 -21.65
CA ARG A 54 20.14 13.14 -22.25
C ARG A 54 20.59 11.98 -21.36
N ALA A 55 21.75 12.10 -20.74
CA ALA A 55 22.22 11.09 -19.79
C ALA A 55 21.31 11.00 -18.57
N ASP A 56 20.84 12.14 -18.05
CA ASP A 56 19.90 12.21 -16.94
C ASP A 56 18.52 11.66 -17.33
N ALA A 57 18.03 11.98 -18.53
CA ALA A 57 16.79 11.42 -19.06
C ALA A 57 16.89 9.90 -19.29
N LYS A 58 18.04 9.40 -19.75
CA LYS A 58 18.31 7.96 -19.91
C LYS A 58 18.43 7.26 -18.56
N ARG A 59 19.07 7.90 -17.57
CA ARG A 59 19.14 7.41 -16.17
C ARG A 59 17.74 7.39 -15.55
N ALA A 60 16.95 8.45 -15.72
CA ALA A 60 15.57 8.49 -15.25
C ALA A 60 14.70 7.41 -15.90
N GLY A 61 14.87 7.13 -17.20
CA GLY A 61 14.18 6.02 -17.88
C GLY A 61 14.58 4.65 -17.34
N ASN A 62 15.87 4.41 -17.12
CA ASN A 62 16.36 3.17 -16.52
C ASN A 62 15.97 3.04 -15.03
N VAL A 63 15.88 4.14 -14.30
CA VAL A 63 15.37 4.18 -12.93
C VAL A 63 13.88 3.86 -12.96
N ALA A 64 13.08 4.46 -13.83
CA ALA A 64 11.66 4.20 -13.95
C ALA A 64 11.36 2.73 -14.30
N GLU A 65 12.14 2.08 -15.18
CA GLU A 65 11.99 0.65 -15.47
C GLU A 65 12.30 -0.23 -14.25
N ARG A 66 13.33 0.12 -13.47
CA ARG A 66 13.69 -0.60 -12.23
C ARG A 66 12.78 -0.27 -11.07
N THR A 67 12.11 0.87 -11.10
CA THR A 67 11.26 1.38 -10.03
C THR A 67 9.94 0.63 -9.92
N LEU A 68 9.47 0.02 -11.03
CA LEU A 68 8.29 -0.87 -11.03
C LEU A 68 8.65 -2.30 -10.63
N ASP A 69 9.93 -2.62 -10.55
CA ASP A 69 10.44 -3.87 -10.00
C ASP A 69 10.75 -3.73 -8.50
N TRP A 70 10.84 -4.86 -7.80
CA TRP A 70 11.17 -4.90 -6.38
C TRP A 70 12.46 -4.11 -6.04
N GLY A 71 12.37 -3.20 -5.09
CA GLY A 71 13.52 -2.69 -4.35
C GLY A 71 13.98 -1.27 -4.66
N VAL A 72 13.37 -0.54 -5.61
CA VAL A 72 13.71 0.87 -5.84
C VAL A 72 12.62 1.78 -5.26
N PRO A 73 12.94 2.71 -4.30
CA PRO A 73 11.96 3.66 -3.75
C PRO A 73 11.37 4.56 -4.84
N VAL A 74 10.04 4.65 -4.90
CA VAL A 74 9.29 5.44 -5.90
C VAL A 74 8.77 6.74 -5.31
N LEU A 75 8.34 6.69 -4.05
CA LEU A 75 7.74 7.79 -3.31
C LEU A 75 8.37 7.89 -1.93
N GLU A 76 8.50 9.10 -1.44
CA GLU A 76 8.86 9.35 -0.05
C GLU A 76 7.67 9.08 0.86
N SER A 77 7.92 8.47 2.01
CA SER A 77 6.93 8.21 3.04
C SER A 77 7.58 8.23 4.42
N ARG A 78 6.84 8.72 5.42
CA ARG A 78 7.25 8.74 6.84
C ARG A 78 6.49 7.72 7.68
N ILE A 79 5.71 6.83 7.04
CA ILE A 79 4.75 5.95 7.70
C ILE A 79 5.44 4.68 8.18
N THR A 80 6.08 3.95 7.28
CA THR A 80 6.68 2.65 7.59
C THR A 80 8.08 2.53 6.99
N GLN A 81 8.97 1.95 7.76
CA GLN A 81 10.31 1.56 7.30
C GLN A 81 10.53 0.07 7.53
N ILE A 82 11.08 -0.60 6.51
CA ILE A 82 11.61 -1.95 6.61
C ILE A 82 13.10 -1.88 6.28
N ALA A 83 13.94 -2.10 7.28
CA ALA A 83 15.37 -2.08 7.15
C ALA A 83 16.00 -3.15 8.04
N ASP A 84 17.02 -3.84 7.52
CA ASP A 84 17.75 -4.90 8.26
C ASP A 84 16.83 -5.97 8.88
N GLY A 85 15.76 -6.32 8.17
CA GLY A 85 14.77 -7.30 8.63
C GLY A 85 13.86 -6.82 9.76
N LYS A 86 13.86 -5.52 10.08
CA LYS A 86 13.02 -4.90 11.11
C LYS A 86 11.92 -4.06 10.47
N LEU A 87 10.73 -4.14 11.04
CA LEU A 87 9.56 -3.35 10.66
C LEU A 87 9.32 -2.27 11.71
N SER A 88 9.18 -1.01 11.28
CA SER A 88 8.83 0.09 12.18
C SER A 88 7.72 0.96 11.61
N TYR A 89 6.82 1.42 12.47
CA TYR A 89 5.75 2.37 12.20
C TYR A 89 6.13 3.73 12.78
N ARG A 90 6.36 4.72 11.95
CA ARG A 90 6.80 6.07 12.38
C ARG A 90 7.99 6.00 13.35
N GLY A 91 8.97 5.15 13.05
CA GLY A 91 10.17 4.96 13.86
C GLY A 91 10.00 4.12 15.13
N ARG A 92 8.79 3.61 15.41
CA ARG A 92 8.54 2.69 16.55
C ARG A 92 8.52 1.26 16.03
N ASP A 93 9.18 0.36 16.74
CA ASP A 93 9.22 -1.06 16.42
C ASP A 93 7.79 -1.64 16.39
N ALA A 94 7.38 -2.17 15.22
CA ALA A 94 6.03 -2.69 15.00
C ALA A 94 5.79 -4.00 15.77
N ILE A 95 6.84 -4.80 16.01
CA ILE A 95 6.75 -6.05 16.77
C ILE A 95 6.49 -5.72 18.24
N ALA A 96 7.25 -4.76 18.81
CA ALA A 96 7.02 -4.29 20.17
C ALA A 96 5.64 -3.64 20.34
N LEU A 97 5.17 -2.86 19.34
CA LEU A 97 3.81 -2.31 19.36
C LEU A 97 2.75 -3.42 19.38
N ALA A 98 2.90 -4.47 18.58
CA ALA A 98 1.93 -5.55 18.49
C ALA A 98 1.76 -6.32 19.82
N THR A 99 2.76 -6.33 20.69
CA THR A 99 2.64 -7.01 22.00
C THR A 99 1.67 -6.30 22.95
N ALA A 100 1.52 -4.97 22.85
CA ALA A 100 0.76 -4.17 23.81
C ALA A 100 -0.36 -3.32 23.19
N ALA A 101 -0.14 -2.72 22.02
CA ALA A 101 -1.05 -1.76 21.43
C ALA A 101 -2.26 -2.43 20.75
N THR A 102 -3.36 -1.67 20.66
CA THR A 102 -4.52 -1.95 19.82
C THR A 102 -4.30 -1.43 18.38
N LEU A 103 -5.15 -1.86 17.44
CA LEU A 103 -5.11 -1.29 16.08
C LEU A 103 -5.40 0.20 16.08
N GLU A 104 -6.25 0.69 16.99
CA GLU A 104 -6.58 2.10 17.14
C GLU A 104 -5.36 2.91 17.59
N GLU A 105 -4.57 2.39 18.53
CA GLU A 105 -3.32 3.02 18.97
C GLU A 105 -2.27 3.03 17.85
N ALA A 106 -2.17 1.94 17.09
CA ALA A 106 -1.33 1.88 15.91
C ALA A 106 -1.82 2.87 14.82
N ALA A 107 -3.14 2.97 14.60
CA ALA A 107 -3.73 3.92 13.66
C ALA A 107 -3.49 5.37 14.10
N ALA A 108 -3.65 5.69 15.39
CA ALA A 108 -3.37 7.02 15.94
C ALA A 108 -1.90 7.43 15.69
N LEU A 109 -0.97 6.51 15.87
CA LEU A 109 0.44 6.70 15.54
C LEU A 109 0.63 6.94 14.03
N LEU A 110 0.07 6.06 13.18
CA LEU A 110 0.22 6.13 11.72
C LEU A 110 -0.40 7.41 11.14
N TRP A 111 -1.53 7.88 11.66
CA TRP A 111 -2.25 9.08 11.21
C TRP A 111 -1.76 10.37 11.87
N GLU A 112 -0.85 10.27 12.84
CA GLU A 112 -0.34 11.41 13.63
C GLU A 112 -1.47 12.21 14.28
N CYS A 113 -2.37 11.50 14.96
CA CYS A 113 -3.51 12.12 15.62
C CYS A 113 -3.71 11.59 17.05
N PRO A 114 -4.45 12.32 17.91
CA PRO A 114 -4.81 11.82 19.22
C PRO A 114 -5.64 10.53 19.14
N LEU A 115 -5.38 9.55 20.02
CA LEU A 115 -6.09 8.28 20.09
C LEU A 115 -7.62 8.49 20.20
N ALA A 116 -8.05 9.48 20.96
CA ALA A 116 -9.47 9.80 21.12
C ALA A 116 -10.21 10.04 19.78
N ARG A 117 -9.51 10.56 18.76
CA ARG A 117 -10.09 10.74 17.42
C ARG A 117 -10.37 9.40 16.73
N VAL A 118 -9.46 8.44 16.85
CA VAL A 118 -9.63 7.11 16.27
C VAL A 118 -10.73 6.32 17.02
N GLN A 119 -10.82 6.50 18.32
CA GLN A 119 -11.81 5.80 19.17
C GLN A 119 -13.21 6.39 19.07
N ALA A 120 -13.35 7.69 18.86
CA ALA A 120 -14.66 8.36 18.86
C ALA A 120 -15.61 7.81 17.80
N ALA A 121 -15.10 7.51 16.58
CA ALA A 121 -15.90 7.03 15.44
C ALA A 121 -17.33 7.62 15.41
N PRO A 122 -17.48 8.96 15.37
CA PRO A 122 -18.75 9.65 15.73
C PRO A 122 -19.93 9.24 14.85
N PHE A 123 -19.65 8.90 13.59
CA PHE A 123 -20.69 8.42 12.68
C PHE A 123 -21.34 7.11 13.15
N VAL A 124 -20.54 6.16 13.64
CA VAL A 124 -21.07 4.87 14.14
C VAL A 124 -21.95 5.06 15.36
N ALA A 125 -21.60 6.06 16.21
CA ALA A 125 -22.34 6.35 17.43
C ALA A 125 -23.62 7.18 17.22
N GLN A 126 -23.66 8.05 16.21
CA GLN A 126 -24.68 9.10 16.08
C GLN A 126 -25.57 8.99 14.84
N SER A 127 -25.06 8.49 13.73
CA SER A 127 -25.73 8.60 12.41
C SER A 127 -25.83 7.26 11.65
N PHE A 128 -25.39 6.16 12.25
CA PHE A 128 -25.35 4.88 11.57
C PHE A 128 -26.72 4.22 11.54
N ASP A 129 -27.26 3.98 10.34
CA ASP A 129 -28.50 3.24 10.13
C ASP A 129 -28.23 1.73 10.13
N ALA A 130 -28.36 1.13 11.33
CA ALA A 130 -28.13 -0.29 11.52
C ALA A 130 -29.17 -1.18 10.78
N ALA A 131 -30.36 -0.69 10.52
CA ALA A 131 -31.38 -1.46 9.78
C ALA A 131 -31.01 -1.54 8.29
N ARG A 132 -30.67 -0.39 7.72
CA ARG A 132 -30.18 -0.29 6.34
C ARG A 132 -28.93 -1.12 6.12
N TRP A 133 -27.96 -1.04 7.04
CA TRP A 133 -26.74 -1.85 6.99
C TRP A 133 -27.05 -3.35 6.97
N ARG A 134 -27.92 -3.81 7.87
CA ARG A 134 -28.31 -5.23 7.91
C ARG A 134 -28.95 -5.68 6.60
N GLY A 135 -29.86 -4.87 6.03
CA GLY A 135 -30.45 -5.18 4.74
C GLY A 135 -29.42 -5.34 3.62
N TRP A 136 -28.41 -4.45 3.55
CA TRP A 136 -27.32 -4.58 2.60
C TRP A 136 -26.44 -5.80 2.91
N LEU A 137 -26.10 -6.01 4.19
CA LEU A 137 -25.26 -7.13 4.62
C LEU A 137 -25.89 -8.47 4.28
N ASP A 138 -27.21 -8.62 4.45
CA ASP A 138 -27.91 -9.87 4.18
C ASP A 138 -27.86 -10.27 2.70
N LEU A 139 -27.84 -9.30 1.77
CA LEU A 139 -27.65 -9.55 0.34
C LEU A 139 -26.27 -10.11 -0.02
N TRP A 140 -25.26 -9.82 0.81
CA TRP A 140 -23.86 -10.15 0.55
C TRP A 140 -23.24 -11.10 1.58
N ARG A 141 -24.02 -11.58 2.54
CA ARG A 141 -23.54 -12.35 3.71
C ARG A 141 -22.72 -13.58 3.32
N ASP A 142 -23.17 -14.32 2.30
CA ASP A 142 -22.53 -15.56 1.86
C ASP A 142 -21.40 -15.35 0.85
N ARG A 143 -21.11 -14.10 0.51
CA ARG A 143 -19.98 -13.78 -0.36
C ARG A 143 -18.68 -13.75 0.40
N PRO A 144 -17.54 -14.03 -0.27
CA PRO A 144 -16.21 -13.87 0.32
C PRO A 144 -16.01 -12.48 0.97
N PRO A 145 -15.19 -12.37 2.03
CA PRO A 145 -14.96 -11.10 2.75
C PRO A 145 -14.63 -9.93 1.83
N LEU A 146 -13.76 -10.14 0.83
CA LEU A 146 -13.36 -9.10 -0.11
C LEU A 146 -14.51 -8.59 -0.97
N GLU A 147 -15.30 -9.49 -1.57
CA GLU A 147 -16.44 -9.13 -2.41
C GLU A 147 -17.47 -8.35 -1.62
N ARG A 148 -17.75 -8.79 -0.40
CA ARG A 148 -18.66 -8.13 0.54
C ARG A 148 -18.17 -6.72 0.88
N ALA A 149 -16.90 -6.54 1.22
CA ALA A 149 -16.33 -5.24 1.54
C ALA A 149 -16.37 -4.28 0.33
N LEU A 150 -16.04 -4.76 -0.87
CA LEU A 150 -16.11 -3.96 -2.11
C LEU A 150 -17.52 -3.52 -2.45
N ALA A 151 -18.55 -4.34 -2.15
CA ALA A 151 -19.94 -3.97 -2.37
C ALA A 151 -20.45 -2.98 -1.31
N LEU A 152 -20.16 -3.24 -0.04
CA LEU A 152 -20.76 -2.50 1.08
C LEU A 152 -20.12 -1.14 1.31
N LEU A 153 -18.80 -0.99 1.17
CA LEU A 153 -18.13 0.27 1.46
C LEU A 153 -18.64 1.44 0.61
N PRO A 154 -18.73 1.36 -0.73
CA PRO A 154 -19.29 2.44 -1.54
C PRO A 154 -20.78 2.68 -1.27
N ALA A 155 -21.56 1.61 -1.02
CA ALA A 155 -23.01 1.72 -0.80
C ALA A 155 -23.37 2.37 0.55
N THR A 156 -22.48 2.27 1.53
CA THR A 156 -22.73 2.72 2.91
C THR A 156 -21.90 3.93 3.30
N ALA A 157 -21.02 4.40 2.42
CA ALA A 157 -20.29 5.64 2.64
C ALA A 157 -21.30 6.80 2.85
N PRO A 158 -21.23 7.53 3.96
CA PRO A 158 -22.16 8.64 4.21
C PRO A 158 -22.14 9.65 3.05
N ALA A 159 -23.30 10.21 2.70
CA ALA A 159 -23.40 11.22 1.66
C ALA A 159 -22.50 12.45 1.97
N ALA A 160 -22.36 12.79 3.26
CA ALA A 160 -21.44 13.83 3.73
C ALA A 160 -19.96 13.56 3.36
N LEU A 161 -19.54 12.27 3.25
CA LEU A 161 -18.20 11.91 2.79
C LEU A 161 -18.01 12.15 1.28
N SER A 162 -19.10 12.23 0.51
CA SER A 162 -19.06 12.59 -0.92
C SER A 162 -19.12 14.10 -1.14
N GLU A 163 -19.62 14.89 -0.17
CA GLU A 163 -19.70 16.35 -0.26
C GLU A 163 -18.36 17.04 -0.01
N THR A 164 -17.49 16.47 0.84
CA THR A 164 -16.10 16.94 0.97
C THR A 164 -15.31 16.82 -0.35
N ALA A 165 -15.71 15.93 -1.25
CA ALA A 165 -15.14 15.84 -2.60
C ALA A 165 -15.72 16.91 -3.57
N ARG A 166 -16.90 17.48 -3.26
CA ARG A 166 -17.53 18.52 -4.10
C ARG A 166 -17.09 19.95 -3.74
N SER A 167 -16.46 20.13 -2.59
CA SER A 167 -15.92 21.44 -2.16
C SER A 167 -14.50 21.73 -2.70
N VAL A 168 -14.03 20.99 -3.68
CA VAL A 168 -12.89 21.42 -4.49
C VAL A 168 -13.40 22.60 -5.32
N PRO A 169 -12.79 23.81 -5.19
CA PRO A 169 -13.15 24.95 -6.06
C PRO A 169 -13.15 24.48 -7.51
N SER A 170 -14.20 24.79 -8.25
CA SER A 170 -14.26 24.52 -9.67
C SER A 170 -13.00 25.09 -10.32
N ILE A 171 -12.37 24.34 -11.24
CA ILE A 171 -11.29 24.89 -12.07
C ILE A 171 -11.74 26.17 -12.80
N ALA A 172 -13.06 26.38 -12.91
CA ALA A 172 -13.65 27.60 -13.46
C ALA A 172 -13.52 28.81 -12.50
N ASP A 173 -13.35 28.60 -11.20
CA ASP A 173 -13.17 29.66 -10.20
C ASP A 173 -11.68 29.98 -9.93
N ALA A 174 -10.76 29.22 -10.51
CA ALA A 174 -9.34 29.54 -10.53
C ALA A 174 -9.14 30.73 -11.49
N ALA A 175 -8.81 31.90 -10.96
CA ALA A 175 -8.42 33.04 -11.77
C ALA A 175 -7.34 32.63 -12.78
N PRO A 176 -7.39 33.11 -14.04
CA PRO A 176 -6.41 32.73 -15.05
C PRO A 176 -5.01 33.07 -14.53
N PHE A 177 -4.08 32.10 -14.62
CA PHE A 177 -2.69 32.26 -14.22
C PHE A 177 -2.05 33.36 -15.10
N ASP A 178 -1.93 34.56 -14.57
CA ASP A 178 -1.20 35.64 -15.19
C ASP A 178 0.28 35.54 -14.83
N ALA A 179 1.06 35.06 -15.77
CA ALA A 179 2.50 34.91 -15.65
C ALA A 179 3.29 36.22 -15.54
N ALA A 180 2.59 37.37 -15.56
CA ALA A 180 3.22 38.70 -15.63
C ALA A 180 3.19 39.48 -14.30
N ARG A 181 2.52 39.00 -13.24
CA ARG A 181 2.48 39.72 -11.96
C ARG A 181 3.53 39.20 -10.99
N GLY A 182 4.49 40.05 -10.70
CA GLY A 182 5.42 39.91 -9.59
C GLY A 182 4.68 39.81 -8.24
N LEU A 183 5.37 39.25 -7.23
CA LEU A 183 4.88 39.03 -5.87
C LEU A 183 4.12 40.24 -5.33
N PRO A 184 2.89 40.08 -4.77
CA PRO A 184 2.18 41.17 -4.15
C PRO A 184 2.89 41.63 -2.87
N ALA A 185 2.81 42.93 -2.60
CA ALA A 185 3.24 43.54 -1.35
C ALA A 185 2.45 42.91 -0.18
N ARG A 186 3.15 42.66 0.95
CA ARG A 186 2.51 42.21 2.19
C ARG A 186 1.63 43.31 2.71
N ASP A 187 0.31 43.16 2.64
CA ASP A 187 -0.67 44.01 3.29
C ASP A 187 -0.98 43.46 4.69
N ALA A 188 -1.28 44.38 5.62
CA ALA A 188 -1.55 44.11 7.04
C ALA A 188 -2.82 43.25 7.28
N ASP A 189 -3.66 43.04 6.28
CA ASP A 189 -4.85 42.18 6.36
C ASP A 189 -4.50 40.68 6.14
N ALA A 190 -3.25 40.33 5.79
CA ALA A 190 -2.81 38.98 5.52
C ALA A 190 -2.79 38.06 6.77
N ASP A 191 -2.70 38.65 7.96
CA ASP A 191 -2.63 37.88 9.23
C ASP A 191 -4.03 37.34 9.61
N ALA A 192 -5.10 38.10 9.40
CA ALA A 192 -6.47 37.66 9.68
C ALA A 192 -6.96 36.56 8.69
N ASP A 193 -6.55 36.65 7.43
CA ASP A 193 -6.84 35.63 6.41
C ASP A 193 -6.01 34.37 6.65
N ALA A 194 -4.78 34.50 7.16
CA ALA A 194 -3.94 33.36 7.51
C ALA A 194 -4.50 32.55 8.70
N ASP A 195 -5.06 33.22 9.72
CA ASP A 195 -5.70 32.57 10.86
C ASP A 195 -7.02 31.87 10.45
N ALA A 196 -7.81 32.49 9.57
CA ALA A 196 -9.04 31.90 9.02
C ALA A 196 -8.73 30.67 8.13
N ASP A 197 -7.67 30.72 7.34
CA ASP A 197 -7.21 29.60 6.52
C ASP A 197 -6.64 28.47 7.39
N ALA A 198 -5.90 28.78 8.46
CA ALA A 198 -5.40 27.80 9.41
C ALA A 198 -6.53 27.06 10.15
N ASP A 199 -7.57 27.81 10.59
CA ASP A 199 -8.76 27.23 11.24
C ASP A 199 -9.60 26.38 10.26
N ALA A 200 -9.73 26.82 9.02
CA ALA A 200 -10.38 26.05 7.96
C ALA A 200 -9.60 24.75 7.63
N ASP A 201 -8.27 24.78 7.62
CA ASP A 201 -7.44 23.61 7.38
C ASP A 201 -7.49 22.62 8.57
N PHE A 202 -7.49 23.14 9.79
CA PHE A 202 -7.68 22.36 10.99
C PHE A 202 -9.04 21.63 10.99
N ARG A 203 -10.14 22.31 10.66
CA ARG A 203 -11.47 21.70 10.55
C ARG A 203 -11.53 20.65 9.42
N ARG A 204 -10.89 20.92 8.29
CA ARG A 204 -10.78 19.94 7.19
C ARG A 204 -10.00 18.69 7.61
N ARG A 205 -8.92 18.86 8.38
CA ARG A 205 -8.14 17.75 8.93
C ARG A 205 -8.96 16.92 9.91
N ASP A 206 -9.68 17.54 10.82
CA ASP A 206 -10.54 16.87 11.79
C ASP A 206 -11.65 16.05 11.10
N ALA A 207 -12.34 16.64 10.14
CA ALA A 207 -13.37 15.93 9.36
C ALA A 207 -12.80 14.70 8.61
N ARG A 208 -11.56 14.77 8.10
CA ARG A 208 -10.89 13.63 7.47
C ARG A 208 -10.54 12.53 8.48
N LEU A 209 -10.19 12.87 9.71
CA LEU A 209 -9.91 11.88 10.76
C LEU A 209 -11.19 11.18 11.22
N ASP A 210 -12.31 11.90 11.33
CA ASP A 210 -13.62 11.32 11.63
C ASP A 210 -14.09 10.38 10.51
N GLU A 211 -13.88 10.75 9.25
CA GLU A 211 -14.06 9.87 8.08
C GLU A 211 -13.19 8.62 8.18
N ALA A 212 -11.92 8.77 8.48
CA ALA A 212 -10.96 7.69 8.61
C ALA A 212 -11.34 6.69 9.69
N ALA A 213 -11.70 7.17 10.88
CA ALA A 213 -12.15 6.33 12.01
C ALA A 213 -13.43 5.57 11.66
N THR A 214 -14.36 6.23 10.97
CA THR A 214 -15.60 5.62 10.47
C THR A 214 -15.31 4.51 9.44
N LEU A 215 -14.47 4.77 8.45
CA LEU A 215 -14.12 3.81 7.41
C LEU A 215 -13.39 2.58 7.96
N LEU A 216 -12.54 2.75 8.97
CA LEU A 216 -11.89 1.62 9.64
C LEU A 216 -12.94 0.66 10.24
N ARG A 217 -13.99 1.18 10.88
CA ARG A 217 -15.07 0.38 11.47
C ARG A 217 -15.98 -0.26 10.41
N LEU A 218 -16.36 0.51 9.38
CA LEU A 218 -17.19 0.02 8.27
C LEU A 218 -16.49 -1.07 7.47
N ALA A 219 -15.22 -0.88 7.14
CA ALA A 219 -14.43 -1.87 6.42
C ALA A 219 -14.30 -3.17 7.21
N THR A 220 -13.99 -3.08 8.51
CA THR A 220 -13.92 -4.25 9.39
C THR A 220 -15.25 -4.99 9.45
N ALA A 221 -16.36 -4.27 9.63
CA ALA A 221 -17.69 -4.86 9.70
C ALA A 221 -18.10 -5.55 8.39
N ALA A 222 -17.81 -4.91 7.25
CA ALA A 222 -18.04 -5.49 5.93
C ALA A 222 -17.24 -6.77 5.71
N LEU A 223 -15.94 -6.74 6.06
CA LEU A 223 -15.05 -7.90 5.95
C LEU A 223 -15.51 -9.07 6.85
N ALA A 224 -15.93 -8.77 8.08
CA ALA A 224 -16.33 -9.78 9.07
C ALA A 224 -17.81 -10.21 9.02
N ALA A 225 -18.59 -9.71 8.07
CA ALA A 225 -20.05 -9.90 8.01
C ALA A 225 -20.76 -9.50 9.32
N SER A 226 -20.35 -8.41 9.94
CA SER A 226 -20.84 -7.93 11.21
C SER A 226 -21.45 -6.53 11.13
N THR A 227 -21.99 -6.03 12.24
CA THR A 227 -22.44 -4.64 12.35
C THR A 227 -21.26 -3.78 12.84
N PRO A 228 -21.02 -2.60 12.27
CA PRO A 228 -20.03 -1.67 12.78
C PRO A 228 -20.31 -1.31 14.25
N SER A 229 -19.24 -1.14 15.01
CA SER A 229 -19.33 -0.82 16.43
C SER A 229 -18.24 0.19 16.82
N ALA A 230 -18.44 0.94 17.89
CA ALA A 230 -17.44 1.84 18.48
C ALA A 230 -16.37 1.08 19.29
N GLU A 231 -16.59 -0.21 19.56
CA GLU A 231 -15.62 -1.06 20.23
C GLU A 231 -14.31 -1.16 19.44
N PRO A 232 -13.19 -1.43 20.10
CA PRO A 232 -11.93 -1.72 19.41
C PRO A 232 -12.09 -2.82 18.36
N VAL A 233 -11.41 -2.66 17.21
CA VAL A 233 -11.55 -3.55 16.04
C VAL A 233 -11.37 -5.04 16.41
N HIS A 234 -10.39 -5.38 17.25
CA HIS A 234 -10.18 -6.75 17.68
C HIS A 234 -11.36 -7.32 18.48
N ARG A 235 -12.05 -6.49 19.27
CA ARG A 235 -13.26 -6.89 20.01
C ARG A 235 -14.47 -7.00 19.08
N GLN A 236 -14.58 -6.12 18.08
CA GLN A 236 -15.60 -6.21 17.04
C GLN A 236 -15.49 -7.55 16.29
N LEU A 237 -14.26 -7.95 15.90
CA LEU A 237 -13.99 -9.23 15.26
C LEU A 237 -14.25 -10.41 16.22
N ALA A 238 -13.81 -10.33 17.46
CA ALA A 238 -14.06 -11.35 18.47
C ALA A 238 -15.57 -11.61 18.66
N ALA A 239 -16.36 -10.54 18.77
CA ALA A 239 -17.82 -10.64 18.87
C ALA A 239 -18.45 -11.27 17.62
N ALA A 240 -18.01 -10.85 16.41
CA ALA A 240 -18.48 -11.39 15.15
C ALA A 240 -18.21 -12.89 15.00
N TRP A 241 -17.07 -13.35 15.47
CA TRP A 241 -16.59 -14.73 15.34
C TRP A 241 -16.82 -15.58 16.62
N ARG A 242 -17.46 -15.01 17.65
CA ARG A 242 -17.75 -15.65 18.93
C ARG A 242 -16.48 -16.14 19.65
N VAL A 243 -15.40 -15.40 19.52
CA VAL A 243 -14.15 -15.62 20.26
C VAL A 243 -14.29 -14.98 21.64
N ASN A 244 -14.32 -15.78 22.70
CA ASN A 244 -14.59 -15.31 24.06
C ASN A 244 -13.38 -15.39 24.99
N ASP A 245 -12.40 -16.26 24.72
CA ASP A 245 -11.18 -16.36 25.53
C ASP A 245 -10.35 -15.08 25.38
N PRO A 246 -10.00 -14.39 26.47
CA PRO A 246 -9.22 -13.16 26.40
C PRO A 246 -7.86 -13.29 25.71
N ARG A 247 -7.24 -14.48 25.76
CA ARG A 247 -5.97 -14.76 25.08
C ARG A 247 -6.17 -14.80 23.57
N ASP A 248 -7.24 -15.46 23.10
CA ASP A 248 -7.58 -15.53 21.68
C ASP A 248 -7.95 -14.14 21.12
N VAL A 249 -8.69 -13.36 21.90
CA VAL A 249 -8.96 -11.95 21.58
C VAL A 249 -7.66 -11.15 21.48
N GLY A 250 -6.69 -11.46 22.37
CA GLY A 250 -5.34 -10.90 22.31
C GLY A 250 -4.58 -11.27 21.03
N LEU A 251 -4.72 -12.50 20.55
CA LEU A 251 -4.13 -12.94 19.27
C LEU A 251 -4.71 -12.17 18.06
N LEU A 252 -6.02 -11.93 18.05
CA LEU A 252 -6.65 -11.09 17.01
C LEU A 252 -6.09 -9.67 17.06
N ARG A 253 -5.88 -9.10 18.24
CA ARG A 253 -5.27 -7.78 18.43
C ARG A 253 -3.84 -7.73 17.89
N ILE A 254 -3.00 -8.72 18.23
CA ILE A 254 -1.63 -8.84 17.72
C ILE A 254 -1.64 -8.91 16.20
N ALA A 255 -2.43 -9.79 15.60
CA ALA A 255 -2.52 -9.98 14.16
C ALA A 255 -2.88 -8.67 13.42
N LEU A 256 -3.86 -7.91 13.94
CA LEU A 256 -4.27 -6.63 13.36
C LEU A 256 -3.15 -5.59 13.36
N VAL A 257 -2.41 -5.45 14.47
CA VAL A 257 -1.31 -4.49 14.58
C VAL A 257 -0.15 -4.88 13.67
N LEU A 258 0.19 -6.17 13.58
CA LEU A 258 1.23 -6.68 12.67
C LEU A 258 0.90 -6.45 11.18
N CYS A 259 -0.39 -6.37 10.84
CA CYS A 259 -0.86 -6.14 9.48
C CYS A 259 -1.12 -4.66 9.18
N ALA A 260 -0.99 -3.74 10.16
CA ALA A 260 -1.43 -2.35 10.03
C ALA A 260 -0.79 -1.64 8.83
N ASP A 261 0.50 -1.85 8.59
CA ASP A 261 1.15 -1.34 7.37
C ASP A 261 2.36 -2.19 6.95
N HIS A 262 2.81 -2.01 5.71
CA HIS A 262 3.98 -2.70 5.16
C HIS A 262 4.53 -1.97 3.94
N GLU A 263 4.96 -0.73 4.13
CA GLU A 263 5.51 0.14 3.09
C GLU A 263 4.62 0.26 1.83
N LEU A 264 5.25 0.60 0.69
CA LEU A 264 4.59 0.84 -0.58
C LEU A 264 4.39 -0.48 -1.36
N ASN A 265 3.61 -1.40 -0.81
CA ASN A 265 3.18 -2.60 -1.53
C ASN A 265 2.13 -2.24 -2.62
N PRO A 266 1.75 -3.19 -3.52
CA PRO A 266 0.82 -2.91 -4.62
C PRO A 266 -0.50 -2.26 -4.20
N SER A 267 -1.12 -2.71 -3.10
CA SER A 267 -2.38 -2.12 -2.64
C SER A 267 -2.17 -0.71 -2.07
N THR A 268 -1.11 -0.49 -1.32
CA THR A 268 -0.75 0.83 -0.77
C THR A 268 -0.43 1.82 -1.89
N PHE A 269 0.30 1.39 -2.93
CA PHE A 269 0.56 2.23 -4.09
C PHE A 269 -0.73 2.59 -4.84
N THR A 270 -1.65 1.63 -5.01
CA THR A 270 -2.98 1.88 -5.60
C THR A 270 -3.76 2.92 -4.79
N VAL A 271 -3.77 2.80 -3.45
CA VAL A 271 -4.39 3.78 -2.56
C VAL A 271 -3.80 5.17 -2.76
N ARG A 272 -2.48 5.31 -2.81
CA ARG A 272 -1.82 6.60 -3.05
C ARG A 272 -2.14 7.16 -4.44
N CYS A 273 -2.16 6.35 -5.47
CA CYS A 273 -2.58 6.79 -6.82
C CYS A 273 -3.99 7.39 -6.80
N ILE A 274 -4.96 6.70 -6.18
CA ILE A 274 -6.33 7.19 -6.07
C ILE A 274 -6.41 8.44 -5.19
N ALA A 275 -5.77 8.43 -4.02
CA ALA A 275 -5.74 9.58 -3.12
C ALA A 275 -5.13 10.84 -3.76
N SER A 276 -4.13 10.67 -4.63
CA SER A 276 -3.48 11.77 -5.36
C SER A 276 -4.39 12.51 -6.32
N THR A 277 -5.51 11.90 -6.74
CA THR A 277 -6.51 12.53 -7.62
C THR A 277 -7.54 13.36 -6.85
N GLY A 278 -7.47 13.39 -5.52
CA GLY A 278 -8.49 14.03 -4.68
C GLY A 278 -9.76 13.19 -4.48
N ALA A 279 -9.80 11.94 -4.95
CA ALA A 279 -10.95 11.04 -4.78
C ALA A 279 -11.31 10.84 -3.29
N PRO A 280 -12.57 10.58 -2.95
CA PRO A 280 -13.00 10.30 -1.58
C PRO A 280 -12.19 9.16 -0.94
N LEU A 281 -12.01 9.21 0.40
CA LEU A 281 -11.18 8.22 1.12
C LEU A 281 -11.71 6.80 0.96
N PHE A 282 -13.04 6.61 0.98
CA PHE A 282 -13.64 5.29 0.74
C PHE A 282 -13.26 4.71 -0.63
N GLY A 283 -13.13 5.57 -1.67
CA GLY A 283 -12.69 5.15 -3.00
C GLY A 283 -11.23 4.67 -3.01
N ALA A 284 -10.35 5.33 -2.25
CA ALA A 284 -8.97 4.90 -2.08
C ALA A 284 -8.89 3.54 -1.36
N ILE A 285 -9.67 3.35 -0.29
CA ILE A 285 -9.74 2.08 0.45
C ILE A 285 -10.33 0.96 -0.43
N ALA A 286 -11.39 1.24 -1.20
CA ALA A 286 -11.94 0.27 -2.15
C ALA A 286 -10.90 -0.15 -3.21
N GLY A 287 -10.09 0.79 -3.70
CA GLY A 287 -8.97 0.49 -4.61
C GLY A 287 -7.89 -0.39 -3.96
N GLY A 288 -7.56 -0.13 -2.70
CA GLY A 288 -6.65 -0.98 -1.90
C GLY A 288 -7.19 -2.41 -1.75
N LEU A 289 -8.49 -2.55 -1.41
CA LEU A 289 -9.18 -3.84 -1.35
C LEU A 289 -9.19 -4.54 -2.72
N ALA A 290 -9.50 -3.81 -3.80
CA ALA A 290 -9.48 -4.38 -5.15
C ALA A 290 -8.09 -4.90 -5.53
N ALA A 291 -7.01 -4.20 -5.16
CA ALA A 291 -5.66 -4.67 -5.39
C ALA A 291 -5.32 -5.95 -4.61
N LEU A 292 -5.96 -6.19 -3.47
CA LEU A 292 -5.82 -7.45 -2.72
C LEU A 292 -6.47 -8.66 -3.43
N SER A 293 -7.36 -8.47 -4.40
CA SER A 293 -7.97 -9.58 -5.13
C SER A 293 -6.97 -10.35 -6.01
N GLY A 294 -5.83 -9.73 -6.32
CA GLY A 294 -4.81 -10.33 -7.17
C GLY A 294 -4.10 -11.51 -6.48
N PRO A 295 -3.89 -12.64 -7.20
CA PRO A 295 -3.23 -13.84 -6.65
C PRO A 295 -1.77 -13.58 -6.22
N ARG A 296 -1.15 -12.52 -6.72
CA ARG A 296 0.22 -12.13 -6.37
C ARG A 296 0.29 -11.18 -5.16
N HIS A 297 -0.82 -10.94 -4.47
CA HIS A 297 -0.89 -10.04 -3.32
C HIS A 297 -1.81 -10.61 -2.23
N GLY A 298 -3.06 -10.14 -2.09
CA GLY A 298 -3.96 -10.57 -1.01
C GLY A 298 -4.51 -11.99 -1.15
N GLY A 299 -4.41 -12.61 -2.33
CA GLY A 299 -4.77 -14.01 -2.53
C GLY A 299 -3.84 -15.02 -1.86
N GLU A 300 -2.74 -14.55 -1.24
CA GLU A 300 -1.74 -15.42 -0.62
C GLU A 300 -2.31 -16.19 0.57
N THR A 301 -3.10 -15.58 1.43
CA THR A 301 -3.73 -16.26 2.58
C THR A 301 -4.61 -17.44 2.15
N LEU A 302 -5.33 -17.33 1.02
CA LEU A 302 -6.15 -18.41 0.48
C LEU A 302 -5.29 -19.56 -0.07
N ARG A 303 -4.16 -19.24 -0.71
CA ARG A 303 -3.21 -20.24 -1.20
C ARG A 303 -2.56 -20.99 -0.04
N VAL A 304 -2.22 -20.28 1.04
CA VAL A 304 -1.71 -20.89 2.28
C VAL A 304 -2.76 -21.81 2.92
N ALA A 305 -4.01 -21.38 3.00
CA ALA A 305 -5.09 -22.23 3.51
C ALA A 305 -5.22 -23.53 2.72
N ALA A 306 -5.16 -23.45 1.38
CA ALA A 306 -5.19 -24.63 0.51
C ALA A 306 -3.96 -25.53 0.72
N LEU A 307 -2.77 -24.97 0.91
CA LEU A 307 -1.54 -25.70 1.22
C LEU A 307 -1.68 -26.46 2.57
N LEU A 308 -2.19 -25.78 3.61
CA LEU A 308 -2.43 -26.40 4.92
C LEU A 308 -3.49 -27.52 4.84
N ASP A 309 -4.54 -27.32 4.06
CA ASP A 309 -5.58 -28.33 3.85
C ASP A 309 -5.06 -29.56 3.12
N GLY A 310 -4.16 -29.36 2.16
CA GLY A 310 -3.49 -30.44 1.46
C GLY A 310 -2.55 -31.23 2.40
N ALA A 311 -1.78 -30.51 3.20
CA ALA A 311 -0.88 -31.11 4.19
C ALA A 311 -1.64 -31.96 5.24
N ALA A 312 -2.79 -31.45 5.74
CA ALA A 312 -3.60 -32.16 6.72
C ALA A 312 -4.21 -33.47 6.17
N ARG A 313 -4.39 -33.58 4.86
CA ARG A 313 -4.87 -34.81 4.19
C ARG A 313 -3.74 -35.73 3.72
N ALA A 314 -2.51 -35.25 3.75
CA ALA A 314 -1.38 -36.03 3.29
C ALA A 314 -1.04 -37.19 4.25
N ARG A 315 -0.81 -38.39 3.70
CA ARG A 315 -0.32 -39.55 4.47
C ARG A 315 1.19 -39.48 4.76
N ASP A 316 1.90 -38.76 3.91
CA ASP A 316 3.35 -38.54 3.93
C ASP A 316 3.57 -37.06 3.66
N LEU A 317 3.95 -36.33 4.69
CA LEU A 317 4.13 -34.88 4.66
C LEU A 317 5.33 -34.48 3.78
N ASP A 318 6.44 -35.19 3.90
CA ASP A 318 7.66 -34.88 3.14
C ASP A 318 7.44 -35.05 1.63
N ARG A 319 6.74 -36.12 1.26
CA ARG A 319 6.36 -36.35 -0.13
C ARG A 319 5.38 -35.27 -0.63
N TYR A 320 4.46 -34.84 0.21
CA TYR A 320 3.54 -33.74 -0.12
C TYR A 320 4.30 -32.46 -0.36
N VAL A 321 5.21 -32.06 0.56
CA VAL A 321 6.03 -30.86 0.45
C VAL A 321 6.89 -30.90 -0.82
N ALA A 322 7.56 -32.03 -1.09
CA ALA A 322 8.37 -32.20 -2.31
C ALA A 322 7.53 -32.02 -3.59
N ALA A 323 6.30 -32.56 -3.62
CA ALA A 323 5.38 -32.40 -4.74
C ALA A 323 4.92 -30.96 -4.92
N GLN A 324 4.63 -30.23 -3.83
CA GLN A 324 4.28 -28.81 -3.89
C GLN A 324 5.45 -27.98 -4.43
N ILE A 325 6.66 -28.17 -3.91
CA ILE A 325 7.86 -27.47 -4.38
C ILE A 325 8.07 -27.72 -5.89
N ALA A 326 7.95 -28.95 -6.35
CA ALA A 326 8.08 -29.29 -7.76
C ALA A 326 7.01 -28.61 -8.64
N SER A 327 5.76 -28.54 -8.15
CA SER A 327 4.66 -27.87 -8.85
C SER A 327 4.94 -26.36 -9.01
N TYR A 328 5.37 -25.67 -7.95
CA TYR A 328 5.69 -24.25 -8.02
C TYR A 328 6.95 -23.93 -8.84
N ALA A 329 7.91 -24.85 -8.92
CA ALA A 329 9.09 -24.70 -9.78
C ALA A 329 8.76 -24.72 -11.29
N LEU A 330 7.61 -25.25 -11.67
CA LEU A 330 7.13 -25.30 -13.07
C LEU A 330 6.37 -24.04 -13.49
N GLU A 331 6.03 -23.17 -12.54
CA GLU A 331 5.34 -21.92 -12.87
C GLU A 331 6.25 -21.00 -13.70
N PRO A 332 5.71 -20.35 -14.76
CA PRO A 332 6.50 -19.51 -15.66
C PRO A 332 7.15 -18.29 -14.99
N ASP A 333 6.61 -17.86 -13.85
CA ASP A 333 7.15 -16.78 -13.07
C ASP A 333 8.17 -17.32 -12.06
N ALA A 334 9.46 -17.12 -12.33
CA ALA A 334 10.56 -17.52 -11.45
C ALA A 334 10.49 -16.91 -10.02
N ARG A 335 9.54 -16.01 -9.79
CA ARG A 335 9.23 -15.42 -8.47
C ARG A 335 8.13 -16.18 -7.73
N THR A 336 7.55 -17.22 -8.31
CA THR A 336 6.50 -18.03 -7.67
C THR A 336 7.12 -18.87 -6.58
N ARG A 337 6.93 -18.43 -5.34
CA ARG A 337 7.37 -19.12 -4.13
C ARG A 337 6.26 -20.01 -3.58
N LEU A 338 6.65 -20.97 -2.75
CA LEU A 338 5.66 -21.73 -1.98
C LEU A 338 4.83 -20.77 -1.12
N PRO A 339 3.48 -20.82 -1.18
CA PRO A 339 2.64 -19.88 -0.44
C PRO A 339 2.92 -19.87 1.04
N GLY A 340 3.06 -18.67 1.60
CA GLY A 340 3.30 -18.49 3.03
C GLY A 340 4.75 -18.67 3.46
N PHE A 341 5.70 -18.80 2.54
CA PHE A 341 7.12 -19.00 2.86
C PHE A 341 8.03 -18.05 2.09
N GLY A 342 9.09 -17.60 2.77
CA GLY A 342 10.12 -16.74 2.21
C GLY A 342 9.61 -15.34 1.86
N HIS A 343 10.21 -14.30 2.42
CA HIS A 343 9.83 -12.92 2.16
C HIS A 343 11.04 -12.10 1.71
N PRO A 344 11.01 -11.43 0.55
CA PRO A 344 12.19 -10.71 0.03
C PRO A 344 12.76 -9.66 0.98
N LEU A 345 11.91 -8.98 1.74
CA LEU A 345 12.32 -7.95 2.70
C LEU A 345 12.79 -8.53 4.05
N TYR A 346 12.58 -9.84 4.29
CA TYR A 346 12.96 -10.53 5.51
C TYR A 346 13.75 -11.81 5.21
N PRO A 347 14.98 -11.71 4.68
CA PRO A 347 15.76 -12.90 4.32
C PRO A 347 16.09 -13.81 5.51
N GLY A 348 16.09 -13.26 6.72
CA GLY A 348 16.25 -14.02 7.98
C GLY A 348 14.97 -14.63 8.55
N GLY A 349 13.82 -14.36 7.91
CA GLY A 349 12.48 -14.75 8.36
C GLY A 349 11.63 -13.54 8.73
N ASP A 350 10.31 -13.66 8.54
CA ASP A 350 9.35 -12.58 8.82
C ASP A 350 9.09 -12.45 10.33
N PRO A 351 9.51 -11.35 10.97
CA PRO A 351 9.37 -11.19 12.42
C PRO A 351 7.91 -11.12 12.87
N ARG A 352 7.00 -10.74 11.96
CA ARG A 352 5.56 -10.71 12.24
C ARG A 352 5.01 -12.13 12.39
N ALA A 353 5.44 -13.04 11.51
CA ALA A 353 5.06 -14.45 11.58
C ALA A 353 5.60 -15.09 12.86
N THR A 354 6.85 -14.84 13.18
CA THR A 354 7.47 -15.36 14.41
C THR A 354 6.67 -14.95 15.64
N LEU A 355 6.42 -13.64 15.84
CA LEU A 355 5.66 -13.17 16.99
C LEU A 355 4.26 -13.80 17.06
N LEU A 356 3.52 -13.87 15.95
CA LEU A 356 2.15 -14.38 15.96
C LEU A 356 2.09 -15.88 16.23
N ILE A 357 3.02 -16.66 15.68
CA ILE A 357 3.13 -18.11 15.93
C ILE A 357 3.52 -18.38 17.37
N ASP A 358 4.51 -17.67 17.91
CA ASP A 358 4.95 -17.82 19.30
C ASP A 358 3.81 -17.49 20.27
N ALA A 359 3.10 -16.37 20.04
CA ALA A 359 1.94 -15.98 20.84
C ALA A 359 0.81 -17.02 20.78
N LEU A 360 0.61 -17.66 19.64
CA LEU A 360 -0.38 -18.72 19.46
C LEU A 360 0.00 -19.97 20.24
N ILE A 361 1.27 -20.38 20.21
CA ILE A 361 1.83 -21.50 20.98
C ILE A 361 1.64 -21.21 22.47
N ASP A 362 2.02 -20.02 22.94
CA ASP A 362 1.92 -19.63 24.35
C ASP A 362 0.46 -19.62 24.84
N ALA A 363 -0.47 -19.13 24.02
CA ALA A 363 -1.89 -19.10 24.37
C ALA A 363 -2.49 -20.52 24.55
N LEU A 364 -2.04 -21.49 23.75
CA LEU A 364 -2.46 -22.89 23.88
C LEU A 364 -1.78 -23.57 25.06
N ALA A 365 -0.47 -23.37 25.23
CA ALA A 365 0.28 -23.91 26.36
C ALA A 365 -0.31 -23.48 27.71
N ALA A 366 -0.67 -22.20 27.82
CA ALA A 366 -1.28 -21.64 29.04
C ALA A 366 -2.64 -22.25 29.41
N ARG A 367 -3.30 -22.94 28.45
CA ARG A 367 -4.56 -23.69 28.67
C ARG A 367 -4.36 -25.17 28.79
N SER A 368 -3.12 -25.65 28.69
CA SER A 368 -2.79 -27.08 28.55
C SER A 368 -3.63 -27.77 27.46
N ALA A 369 -3.92 -27.01 26.37
CA ALA A 369 -4.79 -27.45 25.28
C ALA A 369 -3.93 -28.04 24.15
N ALA A 370 -4.17 -29.30 23.80
CA ALA A 370 -3.64 -29.88 22.59
C ALA A 370 -4.36 -29.31 21.36
N SER A 371 -3.60 -29.01 20.31
CA SER A 371 -4.19 -28.56 19.04
C SER A 371 -3.56 -29.32 17.85
N PRO A 372 -4.17 -30.43 17.43
CA PRO A 372 -3.70 -31.15 16.24
C PRO A 372 -3.61 -30.25 14.99
N ALA A 373 -4.44 -29.22 14.94
CA ALA A 373 -4.41 -28.24 13.85
C ALA A 373 -3.13 -27.42 13.87
N LEU A 374 -2.68 -26.95 15.06
CA LEU A 374 -1.41 -26.24 15.20
C LEU A 374 -0.23 -27.19 14.98
N ASP A 375 -0.25 -28.36 15.60
CA ASP A 375 0.82 -29.34 15.47
C ASP A 375 1.09 -29.70 14.00
N GLY A 376 0.04 -30.00 13.24
CA GLY A 376 0.15 -30.25 11.80
C GLY A 376 0.62 -29.03 10.99
N THR A 377 0.26 -27.84 11.40
CA THR A 377 0.72 -26.59 10.77
C THR A 377 2.20 -26.34 11.03
N LEU A 378 2.67 -26.56 12.27
CA LEU A 378 4.08 -26.42 12.62
C LEU A 378 4.94 -27.50 11.95
N ALA A 379 4.46 -28.74 11.88
CA ALA A 379 5.14 -29.81 11.15
C ALA A 379 5.32 -29.47 9.66
N LEU A 380 4.32 -28.86 9.01
CA LEU A 380 4.47 -28.36 7.64
C LEU A 380 5.54 -27.27 7.55
N ALA A 381 5.57 -26.33 8.49
CA ALA A 381 6.56 -25.26 8.51
C ALA A 381 7.98 -25.81 8.65
N GLU A 382 8.19 -26.79 9.53
CA GLU A 382 9.46 -27.49 9.71
C GLU A 382 9.90 -28.26 8.46
N ALA A 383 8.98 -28.99 7.83
CA ALA A 383 9.28 -29.74 6.61
C ALA A 383 9.67 -28.82 5.44
N VAL A 384 8.97 -27.68 5.27
CA VAL A 384 9.31 -26.67 4.25
C VAL A 384 10.66 -26.02 4.57
N GLN A 385 10.91 -25.66 5.82
CA GLN A 385 12.18 -25.07 6.24
C GLN A 385 13.34 -26.04 6.02
N ALA A 386 13.15 -27.33 6.30
CA ALA A 386 14.17 -28.37 6.04
C ALA A 386 14.45 -28.51 4.54
N ALA A 387 13.41 -28.43 3.70
CA ALA A 387 13.53 -28.64 2.26
C ALA A 387 14.07 -27.40 1.49
N LEU A 388 13.67 -26.18 1.88
CA LEU A 388 13.95 -24.94 1.16
C LEU A 388 14.82 -23.94 1.95
N GLY A 389 14.98 -24.11 3.25
CA GLY A 389 15.59 -23.10 4.12
C GLY A 389 14.71 -21.85 4.34
N GLU A 390 13.49 -21.81 3.80
CA GLU A 390 12.59 -20.68 3.90
C GLU A 390 11.71 -20.77 5.15
N LYS A 391 11.47 -19.62 5.79
CA LYS A 391 10.65 -19.48 7.00
C LYS A 391 9.24 -18.97 6.67
N PRO A 392 8.26 -19.23 7.57
CA PRO A 392 6.91 -18.73 7.44
C PRO A 392 6.83 -17.20 7.31
N THR A 393 5.84 -16.73 6.52
CA THR A 393 5.45 -15.31 6.43
C THR A 393 4.22 -15.02 7.28
N ILE A 394 3.84 -13.74 7.40
CA ILE A 394 2.63 -13.34 8.12
C ILE A 394 1.38 -14.03 7.57
N ASP A 395 1.29 -14.31 6.27
CA ASP A 395 0.15 -15.00 5.66
C ASP A 395 0.02 -16.43 6.20
N PHE A 396 1.14 -17.12 6.39
CA PHE A 396 1.15 -18.44 7.03
C PHE A 396 0.68 -18.37 8.49
N ALA A 397 1.18 -17.41 9.25
CA ALA A 397 0.81 -17.24 10.66
C ALA A 397 -0.69 -16.90 10.83
N LEU A 398 -1.26 -16.07 9.94
CA LEU A 398 -2.68 -15.76 9.93
C LEU A 398 -3.55 -16.99 9.59
N ALA A 399 -3.13 -17.80 8.63
CA ALA A 399 -3.83 -19.04 8.30
C ALA A 399 -3.70 -20.09 9.43
N ALA A 400 -2.55 -20.16 10.11
CA ALA A 400 -2.35 -20.96 11.32
C ALA A 400 -3.33 -20.52 12.42
N LEU A 401 -3.47 -19.21 12.66
CA LEU A 401 -4.40 -18.65 13.63
C LEU A 401 -5.85 -18.99 13.29
N GLU A 402 -6.29 -18.77 12.03
CA GLU A 402 -7.64 -19.10 11.56
C GLU A 402 -7.96 -20.57 11.85
N ARG A 403 -7.04 -21.45 11.53
CA ARG A 403 -7.21 -22.89 11.65
C ARG A 403 -7.22 -23.36 13.10
N THR A 404 -6.30 -22.86 13.91
CA THR A 404 -6.12 -23.26 15.31
C THR A 404 -7.30 -22.81 16.19
N LEU A 405 -7.82 -21.60 15.94
CA LEU A 405 -8.96 -21.08 16.67
C LEU A 405 -10.32 -21.45 16.02
N ALA A 406 -10.31 -22.26 14.96
CA ALA A 406 -11.50 -22.63 14.19
C ALA A 406 -12.33 -21.41 13.79
N LEU A 407 -11.69 -20.32 13.33
CA LEU A 407 -12.35 -19.11 12.89
C LEU A 407 -13.11 -19.35 11.57
N PRO A 408 -14.08 -18.50 11.22
CA PRO A 408 -14.77 -18.61 9.94
C PRO A 408 -13.80 -18.56 8.75
N ALA A 409 -14.10 -19.29 7.70
CA ALA A 409 -13.30 -19.28 6.47
C ALA A 409 -13.10 -17.85 5.94
N GLY A 410 -11.84 -17.48 5.68
CA GLY A 410 -11.43 -16.14 5.27
C GLY A 410 -11.16 -15.17 6.43
N ALA A 411 -11.13 -15.65 7.68
CA ALA A 411 -10.74 -14.83 8.82
C ALA A 411 -9.29 -14.35 8.72
N ALA A 412 -8.37 -15.16 8.19
CA ALA A 412 -6.98 -14.77 7.92
C ALA A 412 -6.90 -13.57 6.96
N PHE A 413 -7.65 -13.64 5.86
CA PHE A 413 -7.77 -12.51 4.93
C PHE A 413 -8.42 -11.29 5.59
N THR A 414 -9.46 -11.50 6.38
CA THR A 414 -10.17 -10.43 7.10
C THR A 414 -9.24 -9.71 8.07
N LEU A 415 -8.44 -10.44 8.86
CA LEU A 415 -7.44 -9.87 9.78
C LEU A 415 -6.39 -9.05 9.02
N PHE A 416 -5.85 -9.61 7.94
CA PHE A 416 -4.90 -8.91 7.08
C PHE A 416 -5.49 -7.62 6.52
N ALA A 417 -6.67 -7.68 5.90
CA ALA A 417 -7.29 -6.53 5.25
C ALA A 417 -7.75 -5.47 6.26
N ALA A 418 -8.38 -5.87 7.37
CA ALA A 418 -8.83 -4.94 8.41
C ALA A 418 -7.66 -4.21 9.07
N GLY A 419 -6.56 -4.91 9.39
CA GLY A 419 -5.34 -4.28 9.88
C GLY A 419 -4.81 -3.27 8.86
N ARG A 420 -4.70 -3.67 7.60
CA ARG A 420 -4.11 -2.87 6.52
C ARG A 420 -4.92 -1.61 6.19
N VAL A 421 -6.21 -1.55 6.48
CA VAL A 421 -7.02 -0.31 6.31
C VAL A 421 -6.39 0.85 7.08
N ALA A 422 -5.83 0.63 8.27
CA ALA A 422 -5.16 1.67 9.05
C ALA A 422 -3.98 2.29 8.28
N GLY A 423 -3.13 1.45 7.68
CA GLY A 423 -2.00 1.91 6.85
C GLY A 423 -2.45 2.59 5.57
N TRP A 424 -3.45 2.04 4.87
CA TRP A 424 -3.99 2.68 3.66
C TRP A 424 -4.53 4.08 3.94
N ILE A 425 -5.23 4.26 5.05
CA ILE A 425 -5.70 5.58 5.48
C ILE A 425 -4.50 6.50 5.72
N ALA A 426 -3.47 6.06 6.44
CA ALA A 426 -2.25 6.85 6.68
C ALA A 426 -1.63 7.30 5.35
N HIS A 427 -1.45 6.38 4.41
CA HIS A 427 -0.88 6.67 3.09
C HIS A 427 -1.77 7.61 2.25
N ALA A 428 -3.10 7.47 2.33
CA ALA A 428 -4.01 8.39 1.65
C ALA A 428 -3.94 9.81 2.25
N LEU A 429 -3.87 9.91 3.57
CA LEU A 429 -3.73 11.20 4.27
C LEU A 429 -2.39 11.87 3.94
N GLU A 430 -1.28 11.11 3.97
CA GLU A 430 0.05 11.60 3.61
C GLU A 430 0.09 12.08 2.15
N GLN A 431 -0.49 11.31 1.21
CA GLN A 431 -0.53 11.67 -0.21
C GLN A 431 -1.36 12.93 -0.47
N ARG A 432 -2.48 13.10 0.24
CA ARG A 432 -3.29 14.31 0.16
C ARG A 432 -2.56 15.53 0.74
N ALA A 433 -1.78 15.34 1.80
CA ALA A 433 -0.97 16.40 2.39
C ALA A 433 0.20 16.82 1.48
N ASP A 434 0.80 15.87 0.74
CA ASP A 434 1.83 16.16 -0.26
C ASP A 434 1.28 16.93 -1.48
N GLY A 435 -0.01 16.81 -1.77
CA GLY A 435 -0.71 17.55 -2.82
C GLY A 435 -0.32 17.20 -4.26
N LYS A 436 0.63 16.29 -4.48
CA LYS A 436 1.13 15.93 -5.80
C LYS A 436 0.31 14.82 -6.44
N LEU A 437 -0.05 15.01 -7.72
CA LEU A 437 -0.67 13.97 -8.53
C LEU A 437 0.38 12.91 -8.93
N ILE A 438 0.10 11.65 -8.64
CA ILE A 438 0.90 10.52 -9.13
C ILE A 438 0.48 10.23 -10.56
N ARG A 439 1.31 10.65 -11.52
CA ARG A 439 1.04 10.49 -12.96
C ARG A 439 2.32 10.11 -13.71
N PRO A 440 2.74 8.85 -13.68
CA PRO A 440 3.86 8.39 -14.50
C PRO A 440 3.51 8.47 -15.99
N ARG A 441 4.55 8.56 -16.84
CA ARG A 441 4.40 8.53 -18.30
C ARG A 441 4.76 7.15 -18.83
N ALA A 442 4.01 6.67 -19.81
CA ALA A 442 4.36 5.46 -20.53
C ALA A 442 5.38 5.76 -21.66
N ARG A 443 6.27 4.79 -21.94
CA ARG A 443 7.04 4.70 -23.17
C ARG A 443 6.24 3.84 -24.16
N TYR A 444 5.86 4.42 -25.29
CA TYR A 444 5.20 3.67 -26.34
C TYR A 444 6.20 2.68 -26.98
N VAL A 445 5.80 1.41 -27.07
CA VAL A 445 6.58 0.31 -27.64
C VAL A 445 5.80 -0.46 -28.73
N GLY A 446 4.66 0.09 -29.15
CA GLY A 446 3.87 -0.47 -30.25
C GLY A 446 4.42 -0.10 -31.62
N VAL A 447 3.68 -0.45 -32.67
CA VAL A 447 4.04 -0.12 -34.06
C VAL A 447 3.91 1.38 -34.27
N ASP A 448 4.98 2.04 -34.74
CA ASP A 448 4.91 3.44 -35.16
C ASP A 448 4.00 3.54 -36.38
N HIS A 449 3.07 4.49 -36.38
CA HIS A 449 2.35 4.81 -37.59
C HIS A 449 3.38 5.31 -38.62
N ALA A 450 3.51 4.58 -39.73
CA ALA A 450 4.27 5.08 -40.87
C ALA A 450 3.67 6.44 -41.27
N ALA A 451 4.51 7.47 -41.30
CA ALA A 451 4.14 8.81 -41.77
C ALA A 451 3.83 8.81 -43.27
#